data_596e758243a24ec1e4a7024950ca5671
#
_entry.id   596e758243a24ec1e4a7024950ca5671
#
_cell.length_a   1.000
_cell.length_b   1.000
_cell.length_c   1.000
_cell.angle_alpha   90.00
_cell.angle_beta   90.00
_cell.angle_gamma   90.00
#
_symmetry.space_group_name_H-M   'P 1'
#
loop_
_entity.id
_entity.type
_entity.pdbx_description
1 polymer ?
#
loop_
_entity_poly.entity_id
_entity_poly.type
_entity_poly.pdbx_seq_one_letter_code
_entity_poly.pdbx_strand_id
1 'polypeptide(L)'
;MAAPTIYLVTDFRTVPDAQTGGYACITNTTQHQSRLGAEERYHTALAAAARGTYPLMAAAMMTNDGYVLAHQSYEHDAQPEPEVTEAE
;
A
#
# COMPACT_ATOMS: atom_id res chain seq x y z
N MET A 1 2.05 17.24 29.05
CA MET A 1 1.85 15.82 28.76
C MET A 1 1.85 15.59 27.27
N ALA A 2 2.62 14.60 26.83
CA ALA A 2 2.70 14.33 25.41
C ALA A 2 1.44 13.60 24.97
N ALA A 3 1.02 13.85 23.73
CA ALA A 3 -0.09 13.10 23.14
C ALA A 3 0.34 11.66 22.92
N PRO A 4 -0.60 10.73 22.99
CA PRO A 4 -0.26 9.34 22.71
C PRO A 4 0.13 9.16 21.25
N THR A 5 1.01 8.22 21.00
CA THR A 5 1.41 7.89 19.64
C THR A 5 0.39 6.92 19.06
N ILE A 6 -0.13 7.27 17.90
CA ILE A 6 -1.03 6.42 17.15
C ILE A 6 -0.33 6.08 15.84
N TYR A 7 -0.34 4.81 15.48
CA TYR A 7 0.29 4.36 14.27
C TYR A 7 -0.76 4.19 13.19
N LEU A 8 -0.49 4.75 12.02
CA LEU A 8 -1.41 4.72 10.91
C LEU A 8 -0.80 3.87 9.81
N VAL A 9 -1.59 2.96 9.25
CA VAL A 9 -1.16 2.17 8.12
C VAL A 9 -2.12 2.48 6.98
N THR A 10 -1.57 3.00 5.90
CA THR A 10 -2.36 3.38 4.73
C THR A 10 -1.93 2.55 3.55
N ASP A 11 -2.88 1.93 2.86
CA ASP A 11 -2.55 1.29 1.61
C ASP A 11 -3.16 2.09 0.47
N PHE A 12 -2.51 2.00 -0.68
CA PHE A 12 -2.86 2.77 -1.86
C PHE A 12 -3.02 1.82 -3.03
N ARG A 13 -4.03 2.05 -3.85
CA ARG A 13 -4.20 1.31 -5.10
C ARG A 13 -4.50 2.28 -6.21
N THR A 14 -3.73 2.23 -7.28
CA THR A 14 -4.00 3.02 -8.46
C THR A 14 -4.80 2.16 -9.41
N VAL A 15 -6.00 2.60 -9.72
CA VAL A 15 -6.94 1.82 -10.52
C VAL A 15 -7.32 2.63 -11.75
N PRO A 16 -7.68 1.96 -12.85
CA PRO A 16 -8.18 2.70 -14.02
C PRO A 16 -9.50 3.37 -13.69
N ASP A 17 -9.67 4.57 -14.18
CA ASP A 17 -10.89 5.34 -14.01
C ASP A 17 -11.55 5.53 -15.36
N ALA A 18 -12.65 4.82 -15.57
CA ALA A 18 -13.32 4.85 -16.85
C ALA A 18 -13.94 6.21 -17.18
N GLN A 19 -14.27 7.00 -16.13
CA GLN A 19 -14.93 8.26 -16.38
C GLN A 19 -13.99 9.31 -16.90
N THR A 20 -12.74 9.31 -16.44
CA THR A 20 -11.79 10.30 -16.91
C THR A 20 -10.85 9.75 -17.98
N GLY A 21 -10.82 8.43 -18.14
CA GLY A 21 -9.86 7.82 -19.05
C GLY A 21 -8.47 7.70 -18.48
N GLY A 22 -8.28 8.08 -17.23
CA GLY A 22 -6.97 7.99 -16.57
C GLY A 22 -7.01 7.02 -15.43
N TYR A 23 -6.42 7.44 -14.30
CA TYR A 23 -6.32 6.58 -13.13
C TYR A 23 -6.77 7.34 -11.90
N ALA A 24 -7.22 6.60 -10.91
CA ALA A 24 -7.58 7.16 -9.61
C ALA A 24 -6.83 6.40 -8.53
N CYS A 25 -6.58 7.03 -7.40
CA CYS A 25 -5.90 6.40 -6.29
C CYS A 25 -6.92 6.15 -5.18
N ILE A 26 -7.04 4.90 -4.78
CA ILE A 26 -7.91 4.51 -3.67
C ILE A 26 -7.03 4.25 -2.47
N THR A 27 -7.38 4.83 -1.34
CA THR A 27 -6.61 4.67 -0.12
C THR A 27 -7.47 4.04 0.97
N ASN A 28 -6.83 3.33 1.87
CA ASN A 28 -7.49 2.75 3.01
C ASN A 28 -6.54 2.86 4.21
N THR A 29 -6.99 3.53 5.26
CA THR A 29 -6.14 3.81 6.42
C THR A 29 -6.71 3.14 7.65
N THR A 30 -5.84 2.47 8.41
CA THR A 30 -6.21 1.88 9.70
C THR A 30 -5.36 2.51 10.79
N GLN A 31 -5.87 2.50 12.02
CA GLN A 31 -5.18 3.08 13.16
C GLN A 31 -4.88 2.00 14.17
N HIS A 32 -3.72 2.11 14.80
CA HIS A 32 -3.26 1.10 15.73
C HIS A 32 -2.62 1.78 16.95
N GLN A 33 -2.86 1.21 18.11
CA GLN A 33 -2.29 1.74 19.35
C GLN A 33 -0.89 1.22 19.60
N SER A 34 -0.51 0.10 18.99
CA SER A 34 0.81 -0.48 19.20
C SER A 34 1.55 -0.56 17.89
N ARG A 35 2.87 -0.44 17.97
CA ARG A 35 3.69 -0.55 16.78
C ARG A 35 3.64 -1.95 16.19
N LEU A 36 3.58 -2.97 17.03
CA LEU A 36 3.52 -4.34 16.51
C LEU A 36 2.23 -4.58 15.74
N GLY A 37 1.11 -4.08 16.23
CA GLY A 37 -0.14 -4.19 15.49
C GLY A 37 -0.08 -3.47 14.16
N ALA A 38 0.53 -2.29 14.14
CA ALA A 38 0.69 -1.54 12.90
C ALA A 38 1.60 -2.28 11.93
N GLU A 39 2.70 -2.86 12.43
CA GLU A 39 3.61 -3.59 11.57
C GLU A 39 2.94 -4.82 10.97
N GLU A 40 2.13 -5.50 11.75
CA GLU A 40 1.40 -6.64 11.23
C GLU A 40 0.47 -6.24 10.10
N ARG A 41 -0.25 -5.15 10.28
CA ARG A 41 -1.14 -4.65 9.25
C ARG A 41 -0.35 -4.18 8.03
N TYR A 42 0.80 -3.52 8.25
CA TYR A 42 1.63 -3.04 7.18
C TYR A 42 2.14 -4.20 6.31
N HIS A 43 2.61 -5.28 6.94
CA HIS A 43 3.10 -6.43 6.20
C HIS A 43 1.95 -7.14 5.47
N THR A 44 0.76 -7.18 6.06
CA THR A 44 -0.40 -7.74 5.38
C THR A 44 -0.72 -6.92 4.13
N ALA A 45 -0.67 -5.59 4.24
CA ALA A 45 -0.93 -4.72 3.09
C ALA A 45 0.14 -4.91 2.02
N LEU A 46 1.40 -5.06 2.42
CA LEU A 46 2.48 -5.28 1.45
C LEU A 46 2.31 -6.62 0.74
N ALA A 47 1.92 -7.66 1.47
CA ALA A 47 1.71 -8.96 0.85
C ALA A 47 0.59 -8.88 -0.18
N ALA A 48 -0.48 -8.17 0.15
CA ALA A 48 -1.58 -7.98 -0.79
C ALA A 48 -1.13 -7.17 -2.00
N ALA A 49 -0.31 -6.14 -1.76
CA ALA A 49 0.18 -5.30 -2.86
C ALA A 49 1.09 -6.09 -3.80
N ALA A 50 1.92 -6.95 -3.24
CA ALA A 50 2.83 -7.75 -4.05
C ALA A 50 2.08 -8.73 -4.94
N ARG A 51 0.95 -9.24 -4.44
CA ARG A 51 0.15 -10.18 -5.22
C ARG A 51 -0.87 -9.51 -6.10
N GLY A 52 -1.04 -8.20 -5.97
CA GLY A 52 -2.08 -7.50 -6.68
C GLY A 52 -1.82 -7.37 -8.16
N THR A 53 -2.81 -6.81 -8.85
CA THR A 53 -2.72 -6.66 -10.29
C THR A 53 -2.94 -5.24 -10.75
N TYR A 54 -3.20 -4.31 -9.84
CA TYR A 54 -3.35 -2.91 -10.24
C TYR A 54 -1.99 -2.32 -10.59
N PRO A 55 -1.96 -1.33 -11.44
CA PRO A 55 -0.66 -0.78 -11.91
C PRO A 55 0.27 -0.36 -10.79
N LEU A 56 -0.26 0.17 -9.72
CA LEU A 56 0.59 0.57 -8.61
C LEU A 56 -0.15 0.28 -7.31
N MET A 57 0.49 -0.43 -6.43
CA MET A 57 -0.03 -0.69 -5.10
C MET A 57 1.08 -0.42 -4.10
N ALA A 58 0.73 0.23 -3.02
CA ALA A 58 1.74 0.67 -2.05
C ALA A 58 1.14 0.64 -0.66
N ALA A 59 2.00 0.72 0.33
CA ALA A 59 1.59 0.87 1.71
C ALA A 59 2.59 1.73 2.44
N ALA A 60 2.12 2.43 3.45
CA ALA A 60 2.97 3.26 4.30
C ALA A 60 2.51 3.11 5.74
N MET A 61 3.47 3.17 6.65
CA MET A 61 3.20 3.17 8.07
C MET A 61 3.78 4.45 8.65
N MET A 62 2.97 5.19 9.38
CA MET A 62 3.41 6.47 9.91
C MET A 62 2.79 6.72 11.27
N THR A 63 3.28 7.72 11.95
CA THR A 63 2.72 8.13 13.23
C THR A 63 1.74 9.27 13.02
N ASN A 64 0.96 9.54 14.06
CA ASN A 64 -0.07 10.57 13.97
C ASN A 64 0.46 11.99 13.91
N ASP A 65 1.79 12.16 14.07
CA ASP A 65 2.41 13.46 13.85
C ASP A 65 3.03 13.56 12.46
N GLY A 66 2.77 12.59 11.59
CA GLY A 66 3.22 12.67 10.21
C GLY A 66 4.57 12.06 9.91
N TYR A 67 5.20 11.44 10.89
CA TYR A 67 6.51 10.84 10.66
C TYR A 67 6.34 9.47 10.01
N VAL A 68 6.94 9.29 8.83
CA VAL A 68 6.81 8.04 8.09
C VAL A 68 7.86 7.06 8.59
N LEU A 69 7.41 5.92 9.06
CA LEU A 69 8.29 4.89 9.59
C LEU A 69 8.73 3.92 8.51
N ALA A 70 7.86 3.60 7.56
CA ALA A 70 8.19 2.66 6.51
C ALA A 70 7.23 2.87 5.35
N HIS A 71 7.70 2.60 4.14
CA HIS A 71 6.81 2.61 2.99
C HIS A 71 7.43 1.76 1.89
N GLN A 72 6.58 1.21 1.04
CA GLN A 72 7.05 0.42 -0.08
C GLN A 72 5.95 0.37 -1.12
N SER A 73 6.34 0.32 -2.39
CA SER A 73 5.39 0.23 -3.48
C SER A 73 5.76 -0.93 -4.40
N TYR A 74 4.74 -1.42 -5.09
CA TYR A 74 4.91 -2.47 -6.08
C TYR A 74 4.22 -2.01 -7.36
N GLU A 75 4.97 -2.00 -8.45
CA GLU A 75 4.43 -1.66 -9.75
C GLU A 75 4.16 -2.94 -10.49
N HIS A 76 2.97 -3.04 -11.04
CA HIS A 76 2.57 -4.19 -11.80
C HIS A 76 2.38 -3.77 -13.24
N ASP A 77 3.00 -4.52 -14.13
CA ASP A 77 2.90 -4.20 -15.52
C ASP A 77 1.50 -4.38 -15.97
N ALA A 78 0.97 -3.44 -16.66
CA ALA A 78 -0.35 -3.57 -17.20
C ALA A 78 -0.40 -4.63 -18.27
N GLN A 79 0.75 -5.02 -18.86
CA GLN A 79 0.74 -6.03 -19.85
C GLN A 79 0.82 -7.35 -19.23
N PRO A 80 0.24 -8.33 -19.87
CA PRO A 80 0.41 -9.66 -19.43
C PRO A 80 1.87 -9.98 -19.50
N GLU A 81 2.41 -10.60 -18.56
CA GLU A 81 3.72 -10.88 -18.55
C GLU A 81 4.09 -11.91 -19.38
N PRO A 82 4.79 -11.74 -20.17
CA PRO A 82 5.17 -12.78 -21.04
C PRO A 82 5.72 -13.95 -20.27
N GLU A 83 5.61 -13.93 -19.97
CA GLU A 83 5.90 -14.59 -19.45
C GLU A 83 6.66 -15.18 -19.17
N VAL A 84 6.92 -15.14 -18.91
CA VAL A 84 7.52 -15.45 -18.67
C VAL A 84 7.94 -16.27 -18.45
N THR A 85 8.07 -16.34 -18.61
CA THR A 85 8.38 -16.93 -18.57
C THR A 85 9.03 -17.66 -18.34
N GLU A 86 9.15 -17.56 -18.32
CA GLU A 86 9.61 -18.02 -18.17
C GLU A 86 10.12 -18.82 -18.04
N ALA A 87 10.27 -18.98 -18.12
CA ALA A 87 10.58 -19.54 -18.03
C ALA A 87 11.05 -20.13 -17.95
N GLU A 88 11.10 -20.07 -18.07
CA GLU A 88 11.38 -20.31 -18.02
C GLU A 88 11.68 -20.78 -18.03
#